data_1f1c77301c927f47aacce03737c1d2e2
#
_entry.id   1f1c77301c927f47aacce03737c1d2e2
#
_cell.length_a   1.000
_cell.length_b   1.000
_cell.length_c   1.000
_cell.angle_alpha   90.00
_cell.angle_beta   90.00
_cell.angle_gamma   90.00
#
_symmetry.space_group_name_H-M   'P 1'
#
loop_
_entity.id
_entity.type
_entity.pdbx_description
1 polymer ?
#
loop_
_entity_poly.entity_id
_entity_poly.type
_entity_poly.pdbx_seq_one_letter_code
_entity_poly.pdbx_strand_id
1 'polypeptide(L)'
;MSPSAKYVQLDLNSPEFQQSWFELEADDAERVRAALKKILKLTWQDVYKDKGLHWEKIQSIQPPTGVDALYTFRLSKSARAVGYRHGNYLRVLLVSADHDGAYGKK
;
A
#
# COMPACT_ATOMS: atom_id res chain seq x y z
N MET A 1 5.35 25.27 -5.30
CA MET A 1 4.89 24.92 -4.91
C MET A 1 4.08 24.16 -4.98
N SER A 2 4.22 23.53 -4.72
CA SER A 2 3.28 22.57 -5.05
C SER A 2 2.38 22.22 -3.93
N PRO A 3 1.11 22.35 -4.12
CA PRO A 3 0.19 21.94 -3.08
C PRO A 3 0.30 20.46 -2.77
N SER A 4 0.82 19.68 -3.69
CA SER A 4 0.94 18.26 -3.44
C SER A 4 1.94 17.92 -2.35
N ALA A 5 2.75 18.87 -1.92
CA ALA A 5 3.65 18.60 -0.80
C ALA A 5 2.89 18.29 0.48
N LYS A 6 1.63 18.70 0.59
CA LYS A 6 0.85 18.44 1.78
C LYS A 6 0.28 17.03 1.79
N TYR A 7 -0.04 16.49 0.64
CA TYR A 7 -0.70 15.20 0.56
C TYR A 7 0.29 14.12 0.16
N VAL A 8 -0.04 12.89 0.52
CA VAL A 8 0.78 11.74 0.17
C VAL A 8 0.89 11.64 -1.35
N GLN A 9 2.08 11.36 -1.83
CA GLN A 9 2.30 11.06 -3.22
C GLN A 9 2.68 9.59 -3.34
N LEU A 10 2.35 8.98 -4.46
CA LEU A 10 2.59 7.56 -4.65
C LEU A 10 3.75 7.34 -5.57
N ASP A 11 4.62 6.39 -5.20
CA ASP A 11 5.69 5.92 -6.05
C ASP A 11 5.39 4.46 -6.37
N LEU A 12 4.98 4.23 -7.61
CA LEU A 12 4.58 2.89 -8.06
C LEU A 12 5.59 2.32 -9.04
N ASN A 13 6.84 2.76 -8.93
CA ASN A 13 7.88 2.32 -9.85
C ASN A 13 8.50 0.98 -9.49
N SER A 14 8.13 0.40 -8.39
CA SER A 14 8.69 -0.90 -8.01
C SER A 14 8.28 -1.96 -9.01
N PRO A 15 9.24 -2.71 -9.59
CA PRO A 15 8.87 -3.79 -10.50
C PRO A 15 7.98 -4.83 -9.85
N GLU A 16 8.23 -5.11 -8.58
CA GLU A 16 7.41 -6.08 -7.86
C GLU A 16 5.97 -5.59 -7.72
N PHE A 17 5.80 -4.28 -7.49
CA PHE A 17 4.44 -3.74 -7.42
C PHE A 17 3.75 -3.92 -8.77
N GLN A 18 4.44 -3.56 -9.84
CA GLN A 18 3.82 -3.60 -11.17
C GLN A 18 3.42 -5.01 -11.53
N GLN A 19 4.29 -5.97 -11.24
CA GLN A 19 3.95 -7.35 -11.51
C GLN A 19 2.76 -7.81 -10.66
N SER A 20 2.78 -7.50 -9.38
CA SER A 20 1.69 -7.92 -8.50
C SER A 20 0.38 -7.26 -8.91
N TRP A 21 0.43 -6.01 -9.38
CA TRP A 21 -0.75 -5.31 -9.82
C TRP A 21 -1.39 -6.03 -11.01
N PHE A 22 -0.57 -6.44 -11.98
CA PHE A 22 -1.10 -7.08 -13.16
C PHE A 22 -1.59 -8.50 -12.88
N GLU A 23 -1.22 -9.07 -11.74
CA GLU A 23 -1.73 -10.38 -11.35
C GLU A 23 -3.06 -10.31 -10.63
N LEU A 24 -3.53 -9.13 -10.28
CA LEU A 24 -4.82 -9.01 -9.61
C LEU A 24 -5.96 -9.28 -10.58
N GLU A 25 -7.02 -9.87 -10.06
CA GLU A 25 -8.24 -9.96 -10.85
C GLU A 25 -8.88 -8.60 -10.99
N ALA A 26 -9.73 -8.44 -11.98
CA ALA A 26 -10.26 -7.13 -12.33
C ALA A 26 -10.94 -6.43 -11.15
N ASP A 27 -11.74 -7.16 -10.40
CA ASP A 27 -12.44 -6.55 -9.27
C ASP A 27 -11.48 -6.08 -8.19
N ASP A 28 -10.45 -6.87 -7.92
CA ASP A 28 -9.46 -6.48 -6.92
C ASP A 28 -8.64 -5.30 -7.41
N ALA A 29 -8.27 -5.31 -8.68
CA ALA A 29 -7.51 -4.19 -9.24
C ALA A 29 -8.31 -2.89 -9.12
N GLU A 30 -9.61 -2.95 -9.35
CA GLU A 30 -10.44 -1.76 -9.25
C GLU A 30 -10.50 -1.25 -7.81
N ARG A 31 -10.62 -2.14 -6.84
CA ARG A 31 -10.66 -1.75 -5.45
C ARG A 31 -9.33 -1.16 -5.00
N VAL A 32 -8.24 -1.77 -5.43
CA VAL A 32 -6.91 -1.27 -5.10
C VAL A 32 -6.70 0.11 -5.73
N ARG A 33 -7.10 0.27 -6.98
CA ARG A 33 -6.98 1.56 -7.64
C ARG A 33 -7.75 2.63 -6.88
N ALA A 34 -8.97 2.34 -6.47
CA ALA A 34 -9.79 3.30 -5.73
C ALA A 34 -9.14 3.67 -4.39
N ALA A 35 -8.55 2.68 -3.71
CA ALA A 35 -7.91 2.94 -2.44
C ALA A 35 -6.65 3.79 -2.60
N LEU A 36 -5.84 3.50 -3.62
CA LEU A 36 -4.65 4.30 -3.87
C LEU A 36 -5.03 5.74 -4.23
N LYS A 37 -6.10 5.90 -5.00
CA LYS A 37 -6.58 7.23 -5.35
C LYS A 37 -7.00 7.99 -4.09
N LYS A 38 -7.64 7.31 -3.16
CA LYS A 38 -8.04 7.93 -1.90
C LYS A 38 -6.84 8.38 -1.09
N ILE A 39 -5.77 7.59 -1.08
CA ILE A 39 -4.56 7.94 -0.34
C ILE A 39 -3.97 9.26 -0.84
N LEU A 40 -4.11 9.56 -2.12
CA LEU A 40 -3.59 10.81 -2.66
C LEU A 40 -4.28 12.04 -2.07
N LYS A 41 -5.39 11.86 -1.37
CA LYS A 41 -6.09 12.96 -0.72
C LYS A 41 -5.80 13.03 0.77
N LEU A 42 -4.92 12.21 1.27
CA LEU A 42 -4.59 12.16 2.69
C LEU A 42 -3.24 12.79 2.96
N THR A 43 -3.07 13.34 4.15
CA THR A 43 -1.74 13.68 4.63
C THR A 43 -1.13 12.45 5.30
N TRP A 44 0.17 12.50 5.58
CA TRP A 44 0.78 11.38 6.29
C TRP A 44 0.21 11.20 7.69
N GLN A 45 -0.18 12.30 8.32
CA GLN A 45 -0.83 12.15 9.62
C GLN A 45 -2.16 11.43 9.50
N ASP A 46 -2.90 11.68 8.43
CA ASP A 46 -4.14 10.96 8.17
C ASP A 46 -3.88 9.48 7.96
N VAL A 47 -2.82 9.15 7.22
CA VAL A 47 -2.47 7.74 6.98
C VAL A 47 -2.23 7.03 8.30
N TYR A 48 -1.47 7.65 9.19
CA TYR A 48 -1.13 7.02 10.47
C TYR A 48 -2.36 6.80 11.35
N LYS A 49 -3.37 7.63 11.19
CA LYS A 49 -4.56 7.53 12.03
C LYS A 49 -5.69 6.74 11.40
N ASP A 50 -5.59 6.43 10.13
CA ASP A 50 -6.70 5.82 9.41
C ASP A 50 -6.85 4.37 9.80
N LYS A 51 -7.94 4.03 10.46
CA LYS A 51 -8.15 2.67 10.93
C LYS A 51 -8.38 1.71 9.78
N GLY A 52 -8.95 2.20 8.69
CA GLY A 52 -9.18 1.35 7.54
C GLY A 52 -7.90 0.92 6.87
N LEU A 53 -6.90 1.82 6.81
CA LEU A 53 -5.62 1.48 6.22
C LEU A 53 -4.80 0.57 7.12
N HIS A 54 -4.95 0.71 8.42
CA HIS A 54 -4.23 -0.15 9.36
C HIS A 54 -2.73 -0.17 9.08
N TRP A 55 -2.13 1.00 9.08
CA TRP A 55 -0.69 1.18 8.79
C TRP A 55 0.10 0.55 9.92
N GLU A 56 0.90 -0.46 9.61
CA GLU A 56 1.55 -1.24 10.65
C GLU A 56 2.93 -1.70 10.21
N LYS A 57 3.90 -1.52 11.10
CA LYS A 57 5.27 -1.92 10.81
C LYS A 57 5.38 -3.44 10.75
N ILE A 58 6.12 -3.93 9.76
CA ILE A 58 6.37 -5.35 9.64
C ILE A 58 7.63 -5.68 10.41
N GLN A 59 7.51 -6.56 11.40
CA GLN A 59 8.65 -6.90 12.24
C GLN A 59 9.46 -8.06 11.68
N SER A 60 8.84 -8.88 10.87
CA SER A 60 9.45 -10.15 10.48
C SER A 60 10.28 -10.08 9.23
N ILE A 61 10.28 -8.97 8.52
CA ILE A 61 10.99 -8.84 7.27
C ILE A 61 12.10 -7.82 7.41
N GLN A 62 13.28 -8.20 6.92
CA GLN A 62 14.40 -7.28 6.90
C GLN A 62 14.18 -6.24 5.82
N PRO A 63 14.19 -4.95 6.14
CA PRO A 63 13.99 -3.94 5.09
C PRO A 63 15.19 -3.88 4.15
N PRO A 64 14.98 -3.38 2.94
CA PRO A 64 16.10 -3.21 2.01
C PRO A 64 17.10 -2.20 2.53
N THR A 65 18.29 -2.23 1.96
CA THR A 65 19.34 -1.29 2.31
C THR A 65 18.83 0.13 2.13
N GLY A 66 19.05 0.96 3.14
CA GLY A 66 18.61 2.36 3.08
C GLY A 66 17.18 2.60 3.51
N VAL A 67 16.46 1.56 3.87
CA VAL A 67 15.08 1.67 4.32
C VAL A 67 15.01 1.25 5.77
N ASP A 68 14.44 2.11 6.61
CA ASP A 68 14.38 1.85 8.04
C ASP A 68 13.43 0.73 8.40
N ALA A 69 12.30 0.66 7.74
CA ALA A 69 11.28 -0.32 8.06
C ALA A 69 10.29 -0.45 6.90
N LEU A 70 9.68 -1.60 6.80
CA LEU A 70 8.58 -1.82 5.87
C LEU A 70 7.28 -1.86 6.65
N TYR A 71 6.21 -1.50 5.94
CA TYR A 71 4.88 -1.42 6.55
C TYR A 71 3.88 -2.14 5.68
N THR A 72 2.86 -2.68 6.32
CA THR A 72 1.73 -3.26 5.61
C THR A 72 0.53 -2.33 5.80
N PHE A 73 -0.33 -2.27 4.82
CA PHE A 73 -1.54 -1.47 4.93
C PHE A 73 -2.63 -2.09 4.08
N ARG A 74 -3.86 -1.86 4.51
CA ARG A 74 -5.01 -2.48 3.89
C ARG A 74 -5.59 -1.56 2.82
N LEU A 75 -5.85 -2.10 1.65
CA LEU A 75 -6.44 -1.32 0.57
C LEU A 75 -7.91 -1.68 0.34
N SER A 76 -8.32 -2.87 0.72
CA SER A 76 -9.71 -3.26 0.67
C SER A 76 -9.91 -4.41 1.65
N LYS A 77 -11.11 -4.95 1.72
CA LYS A 77 -11.35 -6.07 2.58
C LYS A 77 -10.41 -7.21 2.32
N SER A 78 -10.06 -7.43 1.06
CA SER A 78 -9.24 -8.58 0.69
C SER A 78 -7.86 -8.20 0.16
N ALA A 79 -7.54 -6.93 0.03
CA ALA A 79 -6.27 -6.52 -0.57
C ALA A 79 -5.39 -5.80 0.43
N ARG A 80 -4.13 -6.16 0.45
CA ARG A 80 -3.13 -5.55 1.31
C ARG A 80 -1.93 -5.16 0.47
N ALA A 81 -1.16 -4.24 0.98
CA ALA A 81 0.05 -3.79 0.30
C ALA A 81 1.20 -3.71 1.29
N VAL A 82 2.40 -3.73 0.75
CA VAL A 82 3.62 -3.52 1.51
C VAL A 82 4.32 -2.33 0.91
N GLY A 83 4.83 -1.46 1.74
CA GLY A 83 5.55 -0.29 1.27
C GLY A 83 6.21 0.46 2.40
N TYR A 84 6.69 1.65 2.09
CA TYR A 84 7.32 2.49 3.10
C TYR A 84 7.23 3.95 2.69
N ARG A 85 7.41 4.81 3.65
CA ARG A 85 7.41 6.25 3.42
C ARG A 85 8.83 6.71 3.07
N HIS A 86 8.93 7.51 2.02
CA HIS A 86 10.19 8.17 1.67
C HIS A 86 9.87 9.63 1.39
N GLY A 87 10.19 10.50 2.32
CA GLY A 87 9.78 11.90 2.22
C GLY A 87 8.26 11.97 2.25
N ASN A 88 7.68 12.55 1.23
CA ASN A 88 6.23 12.61 1.12
C ASN A 88 5.66 11.50 0.26
N TYR A 89 6.52 10.62 -0.24
CA TYR A 89 6.08 9.53 -1.10
C TYR A 89 5.78 8.27 -0.30
N LEU A 90 4.73 7.59 -0.68
CA LEU A 90 4.49 6.22 -0.27
C LEU A 90 4.96 5.34 -1.41
N ARG A 91 6.05 4.62 -1.20
CA ARG A 91 6.53 3.70 -2.20
C ARG A 91 5.88 2.36 -1.95
N VAL A 92 5.07 1.91 -2.90
CA VAL A 92 4.36 0.65 -2.77
C VAL A 92 5.20 -0.43 -3.43
N LEU A 93 5.55 -1.46 -2.67
CA LEU A 93 6.45 -2.49 -3.16
C LEU A 93 5.70 -3.68 -3.73
N LEU A 94 4.54 -3.98 -3.19
CA LEU A 94 3.71 -5.02 -3.77
C LEU A 94 2.29 -4.92 -3.23
N VAL A 95 1.37 -5.53 -3.94
CA VAL A 95 -0.01 -5.63 -3.52
C VAL A 95 -0.47 -7.06 -3.72
N SER A 96 -1.29 -7.56 -2.81
CA SER A 96 -1.83 -8.90 -2.93
C SER A 96 -3.28 -8.89 -2.53
N ALA A 97 -4.03 -9.82 -3.07
CA ALA A 97 -5.42 -9.99 -2.71
C ALA A 97 -5.64 -11.40 -2.21
N ASP A 98 -6.36 -11.52 -1.10
CA ASP A 98 -6.60 -12.79 -0.50
C ASP A 98 -8.11 -13.00 -0.46
N HIS A 99 -8.60 -13.80 -1.36
CA HIS A 99 -9.95 -14.01 -1.44
C HIS A 99 -10.47 -14.99 -0.55
N ASP A 100 -9.96 -15.54 0.17
CA ASP A 100 -10.48 -16.43 0.83
C ASP A 100 -10.07 -16.82 1.61
N GLY A 101 -10.09 -16.06 1.93
CA GLY A 101 -9.95 -16.53 2.86
C GLY A 101 -10.24 -17.74 2.74
N ALA A 102 -10.83 -17.88 2.08
CA ALA A 102 -11.23 -19.01 1.99
C ALA A 102 -10.26 -19.84 1.73
N TYR A 103 -9.42 -19.52 1.13
CA TYR A 103 -8.59 -20.44 0.96
C TYR A 103 -7.88 -20.63 1.94
N GLY A 104 -7.91 -19.97 2.58
CA GLY A 104 -7.30 -20.36 3.57
C GLY A 104 -7.88 -21.48 4.19
N LYS A 105 -8.58 -21.78 4.05
CA LYS A 105 -8.97 -22.66 4.67
C LYS A 105 -9.23 -23.57 4.20
N LYS A 106 -9.17 -23.66 3.66
CA LYS A 106 -9.43 -24.47 3.33
C LYS A 106 -9.13 -25.13 3.56
#